data_efec11dd39f31c67d99f8a44b8ea120c
#
_entry.id   efec11dd39f31c67d99f8a44b8ea120c
#
_cell.length_a   1.000
_cell.length_b   1.000
_cell.length_c   1.000
_cell.angle_alpha   90.00
_cell.angle_beta   90.00
_cell.angle_gamma   90.00
#
_symmetry.space_group_name_H-M   'P 1'
#
loop_
_entity.id
_entity.type
_entity.pdbx_description
1 polymer ?
#
loop_
_entity_poly.entity_id
_entity_poly.type
_entity_poly.pdbx_seq_one_letter_code
_entity_poly.pdbx_strand_id
1 'polypeptide(L)'
;MRQIDLRINNMPIDPPTVVRAFLASGSLPLSRSISQVQTMLSSADYDSCDLAEHLRMDGNLAAKVMAAANSAFFSRQPCATIDDAVNRLGTLQLSRIFAQVLANAALVHPYHAYDLPAQAIWRHSIFAAVGAEMAARRKGEDRSAAYMVGLLHLIGMLVIDSLWVKKPGSPKFTLVNFAQEWSVDEIKFCGIDHPTFGAELLRQLTFPESIVKTIATQYDDPADSLSNALYVGRMSRAFRGITLKIDHCQEVIEHYDLNPESKLQSFLTDIREEAQRAMQAA
;
A
#
# COMPACT_ATOMS: atom_id res chain seq x y z
N MET A 1 26.35 -14.80 -5.71
CA MET A 1 24.90 -15.07 -5.68
C MET A 1 24.70 -16.38 -4.93
N ARG A 2 24.30 -16.35 -3.66
CA ARG A 2 23.93 -17.57 -2.93
C ARG A 2 22.50 -17.90 -3.31
N GLN A 3 22.32 -19.01 -4.00
CA GLN A 3 21.04 -19.59 -4.35
C GLN A 3 20.34 -19.98 -3.03
N ILE A 4 19.27 -19.27 -2.68
CA ILE A 4 18.43 -19.66 -1.55
C ILE A 4 17.58 -20.83 -2.06
N ASP A 5 18.00 -22.05 -1.68
CA ASP A 5 17.27 -23.29 -1.97
C ASP A 5 16.03 -23.35 -1.07
N LEU A 6 14.97 -22.67 -1.49
CA LEU A 6 13.65 -22.75 -0.86
C LEU A 6 13.01 -24.06 -1.31
N ARG A 7 13.41 -25.18 -0.67
CA ARG A 7 12.66 -26.44 -0.78
C ARG A 7 11.32 -26.24 -0.07
N ILE A 8 10.32 -25.80 -0.82
CA ILE A 8 8.92 -25.77 -0.40
C ILE A 8 8.37 -27.21 -0.51
N ASN A 9 8.95 -28.12 0.28
CA ASN A 9 8.43 -29.46 0.49
C ASN A 9 8.10 -29.61 1.98
N ASN A 10 6.82 -29.49 2.32
CA ASN A 10 6.21 -29.88 3.61
C ASN A 10 6.73 -29.22 4.91
N MET A 11 7.50 -28.14 4.86
CA MET A 11 7.75 -27.34 6.06
C MET A 11 6.82 -26.12 6.08
N PRO A 12 6.22 -25.76 7.21
CA PRO A 12 5.46 -24.54 7.33
C PRO A 12 6.35 -23.35 6.95
N ILE A 13 5.87 -22.53 6.01
CA ILE A 13 6.58 -21.31 5.62
C ILE A 13 6.51 -20.33 6.80
N ASP A 14 7.66 -19.85 7.21
CA ASP A 14 7.79 -18.79 8.22
C ASP A 14 7.84 -17.42 7.53
N PRO A 15 6.76 -16.59 7.60
CA PRO A 15 6.70 -15.32 6.91
C PRO A 15 7.87 -14.38 7.22
N PRO A 16 8.32 -14.21 8.49
CA PRO A 16 9.46 -13.37 8.79
C PRO A 16 10.75 -13.79 8.07
N THR A 17 11.01 -15.09 7.99
CA THR A 17 12.21 -15.60 7.30
C THR A 17 12.12 -15.39 5.79
N VAL A 18 10.96 -15.63 5.18
CA VAL A 18 10.76 -15.44 3.74
C VAL A 18 10.89 -13.97 3.36
N VAL A 19 10.24 -13.09 4.11
CA VAL A 19 10.28 -11.63 3.84
C VAL A 19 11.70 -11.09 4.03
N ARG A 20 12.42 -11.53 5.05
CA ARG A 20 13.84 -11.15 5.25
C ARG A 20 14.71 -11.59 4.08
N ALA A 21 14.53 -12.81 3.60
CA ALA A 21 15.24 -13.32 2.43
C ALA A 21 14.85 -12.56 1.14
N PHE A 22 13.59 -12.20 1.00
CA PHE A 22 13.09 -11.39 -0.10
C PHE A 22 13.74 -9.99 -0.10
N LEU A 23 13.76 -9.29 1.02
CA LEU A 23 14.42 -7.99 1.16
C LEU A 23 15.93 -8.07 0.89
N ALA A 24 16.59 -9.12 1.41
CA ALA A 24 18.02 -9.34 1.19
C ALA A 24 18.38 -9.68 -0.26
N SER A 25 17.43 -10.18 -1.06
CA SER A 25 17.65 -10.50 -2.48
C SER A 25 17.75 -9.28 -3.39
N GLY A 26 17.37 -8.10 -2.92
CA GLY A 26 17.27 -6.88 -3.72
C GLY A 26 16.10 -6.88 -4.69
N SER A 27 15.15 -7.80 -4.55
CA SER A 27 13.94 -7.87 -5.41
C SER A 27 13.03 -6.65 -5.23
N LEU A 28 13.13 -5.97 -4.10
CA LEU A 28 12.52 -4.67 -3.88
C LEU A 28 13.64 -3.61 -3.84
N PRO A 29 13.78 -2.79 -4.88
CA PRO A 29 14.87 -1.81 -4.98
C PRO A 29 14.62 -0.60 -4.06
N LEU A 30 14.64 -0.84 -2.76
CA LEU A 30 14.58 0.23 -1.76
C LEU A 30 16.00 0.67 -1.41
N SER A 31 16.22 1.97 -1.40
CA SER A 31 17.42 2.52 -0.78
C SER A 31 17.39 2.28 0.73
N ARG A 32 18.57 2.13 1.36
CA ARG A 32 18.65 2.04 2.83
C ARG A 32 18.01 3.25 3.52
N SER A 33 18.08 4.40 2.87
CA SER A 33 17.49 5.65 3.33
C SER A 33 15.97 5.52 3.56
N ILE A 34 15.24 4.80 2.72
CA ILE A 34 13.78 4.63 2.86
C ILE A 34 13.44 3.96 4.18
N SER A 35 14.10 2.84 4.51
CA SER A 35 13.84 2.13 5.77
C SER A 35 14.22 2.97 6.99
N GLN A 36 15.35 3.68 6.94
CA GLN A 36 15.81 4.54 8.03
C GLN A 36 14.84 5.69 8.27
N VAL A 37 14.46 6.38 7.21
CA VAL A 37 13.52 7.50 7.31
C VAL A 37 12.14 7.02 7.81
N GLN A 38 11.65 5.86 7.38
CA GLN A 38 10.39 5.32 7.89
C GLN A 38 10.48 4.98 9.39
N THR A 39 11.62 4.45 9.84
CA THR A 39 11.88 4.21 11.27
C THR A 39 11.84 5.51 12.08
N MET A 40 12.47 6.57 11.56
CA MET A 40 12.46 7.89 12.21
C MET A 40 11.05 8.46 12.27
N LEU A 41 10.29 8.44 11.16
CA LEU A 41 8.91 8.93 11.11
C LEU A 41 7.94 8.15 12.01
N SER A 42 8.28 6.92 12.38
CA SER A 42 7.48 6.09 13.30
C SER A 42 7.78 6.39 14.78
N SER A 43 8.85 7.15 15.07
CA SER A 43 9.17 7.61 16.41
C SER A 43 8.41 8.91 16.73
N ALA A 44 7.83 8.99 17.92
CA ALA A 44 7.16 10.21 18.38
C ALA A 44 8.13 11.40 18.58
N ASP A 45 9.42 11.11 18.82
CA ASP A 45 10.45 12.08 19.19
C ASP A 45 11.59 12.12 18.15
N TYR A 46 11.28 12.00 16.84
CA TYR A 46 12.34 12.11 15.83
C TYR A 46 12.84 13.56 15.71
N ASP A 47 14.16 13.69 15.50
CA ASP A 47 14.75 14.99 15.18
C ASP A 47 14.55 15.30 13.68
N SER A 48 13.93 16.44 13.40
CA SER A 48 13.71 16.89 12.03
C SER A 48 15.02 17.18 11.28
N CYS A 49 16.09 17.55 11.98
CA CYS A 49 17.41 17.78 11.39
C CYS A 49 18.05 16.46 10.97
N ASP A 50 17.98 15.43 11.80
CA ASP A 50 18.48 14.09 11.48
C ASP A 50 17.72 13.50 10.28
N LEU A 51 16.40 13.69 10.26
CA LEU A 51 15.57 13.27 9.14
C LEU A 51 15.97 13.97 7.84
N ALA A 52 16.20 15.29 7.89
CA ALA A 52 16.63 16.07 6.74
C ALA A 52 18.02 15.61 6.22
N GLU A 53 18.94 15.24 7.13
CA GLU A 53 20.25 14.68 6.76
C GLU A 53 20.12 13.37 6.00
N HIS A 54 19.30 12.44 6.51
CA HIS A 54 19.04 11.17 5.80
C HIS A 54 18.37 11.36 4.44
N LEU A 55 17.45 12.33 4.33
CA LEU A 55 16.83 12.68 3.06
C LEU A 55 17.83 13.22 2.04
N ARG A 56 18.82 14.04 2.46
CA ARG A 56 19.87 14.56 1.56
C ARG A 56 20.75 13.47 0.95
N MET A 57 20.88 12.32 1.64
CA MET A 57 21.67 11.20 1.15
C MET A 57 20.99 10.43 0.01
N ASP A 58 19.69 10.63 -0.21
CA ASP A 58 18.91 10.01 -1.28
C ASP A 58 18.32 11.08 -2.20
N GLY A 59 19.00 11.36 -3.31
CA GLY A 59 18.62 12.43 -4.23
C GLY A 59 17.22 12.27 -4.85
N ASN A 60 16.72 11.02 -5.04
CA ASN A 60 15.38 10.78 -5.56
C ASN A 60 14.33 11.15 -4.52
N LEU A 61 14.57 10.73 -3.28
CA LEU A 61 13.68 11.00 -2.17
C LEU A 61 13.66 12.50 -1.83
N ALA A 62 14.85 13.13 -1.77
CA ALA A 62 14.99 14.57 -1.61
C ALA A 62 14.21 15.36 -2.67
N ALA A 63 14.32 14.97 -3.95
CA ALA A 63 13.61 15.62 -5.04
C ALA A 63 12.08 15.51 -4.87
N LYS A 64 11.55 14.35 -4.46
CA LYS A 64 10.12 14.15 -4.21
C LYS A 64 9.61 14.99 -3.03
N VAL A 65 10.38 15.04 -1.94
CA VAL A 65 10.07 15.86 -0.75
C VAL A 65 10.05 17.35 -1.13
N MET A 66 11.06 17.82 -1.86
CA MET A 66 11.12 19.22 -2.32
C MET A 66 9.99 19.56 -3.29
N ALA A 67 9.66 18.68 -4.23
CA ALA A 67 8.55 18.87 -5.16
C ALA A 67 7.22 18.98 -4.42
N ALA A 68 6.97 18.10 -3.45
CA ALA A 68 5.76 18.14 -2.63
C ALA A 68 5.67 19.44 -1.81
N ALA A 69 6.76 19.85 -1.14
CA ALA A 69 6.81 21.06 -0.33
C ALA A 69 6.61 22.34 -1.16
N ASN A 70 7.00 22.31 -2.43
CA ASN A 70 6.85 23.41 -3.38
C ASN A 70 5.56 23.34 -4.23
N SER A 71 4.70 22.34 -3.99
CA SER A 71 3.43 22.28 -4.67
C SER A 71 2.51 23.45 -4.27
N ALA A 72 1.59 23.82 -5.15
CA ALA A 72 0.63 24.91 -4.92
C ALA A 72 -0.23 24.72 -3.65
N PHE A 73 -0.35 23.48 -3.18
CA PHE A 73 -1.11 23.14 -1.96
C PHE A 73 -0.39 23.59 -0.67
N PHE A 74 0.95 23.46 -0.64
CA PHE A 74 1.73 23.72 0.59
C PHE A 74 2.40 25.08 0.62
N SER A 75 2.53 25.79 -0.50
CA SER A 75 3.39 26.95 -0.54
C SER A 75 2.87 28.12 -1.38
N ARG A 76 2.88 29.30 -0.74
CA ARG A 76 2.88 30.60 -1.42
C ARG A 76 4.31 31.11 -1.67
N GLN A 77 5.31 30.55 -1.00
CA GLN A 77 6.73 30.90 -1.15
C GLN A 77 7.56 29.62 -1.40
N PRO A 78 8.51 29.65 -2.35
CA PRO A 78 9.40 28.53 -2.61
C PRO A 78 10.16 28.10 -1.36
N CYS A 79 10.26 26.80 -1.15
CA CYS A 79 11.06 26.14 -0.14
C CYS A 79 12.44 25.89 -0.76
N ALA A 80 13.50 26.40 -0.14
CA ALA A 80 14.84 26.33 -0.72
C ALA A 80 15.68 25.16 -0.19
N THR A 81 15.35 24.66 1.02
CA THR A 81 16.13 23.62 1.70
C THR A 81 15.28 22.40 2.06
N ILE A 82 15.94 21.26 2.25
CA ILE A 82 15.28 20.03 2.72
C ILE A 82 14.74 20.24 4.14
N ASP A 83 15.44 20.96 4.99
CA ASP A 83 14.99 21.27 6.36
C ASP A 83 13.66 22.03 6.35
N ASP A 84 13.57 23.07 5.51
CA ASP A 84 12.32 23.82 5.33
C ASP A 84 11.21 22.93 4.79
N ALA A 85 11.54 22.00 3.87
CA ALA A 85 10.59 21.07 3.30
C ALA A 85 10.06 20.08 4.34
N VAL A 86 10.94 19.50 5.16
CA VAL A 86 10.59 18.60 6.28
C VAL A 86 9.66 19.29 7.26
N ASN A 87 10.03 20.48 7.71
CA ASN A 87 9.21 21.26 8.66
C ASN A 87 7.86 21.67 8.08
N ARG A 88 7.81 22.01 6.79
CA ARG A 88 6.58 22.40 6.09
C ARG A 88 5.61 21.26 5.89
N LEU A 89 6.10 20.10 5.49
CA LEU A 89 5.28 18.93 5.18
C LEU A 89 4.81 18.21 6.44
N GLY A 90 5.67 18.13 7.46
CA GLY A 90 5.43 17.38 8.67
C GLY A 90 5.39 15.86 8.46
N THR A 91 5.35 15.12 9.56
CA THR A 91 5.44 13.65 9.60
C THR A 91 4.43 12.97 8.69
N LEU A 92 3.20 13.45 8.69
CA LEU A 92 2.09 12.84 7.98
C LEU A 92 2.29 12.82 6.45
N GLN A 93 2.69 13.97 5.88
CA GLN A 93 2.92 14.08 4.45
C GLN A 93 4.20 13.37 4.02
N LEU A 94 5.22 13.39 4.86
CA LEU A 94 6.44 12.64 4.63
C LEU A 94 6.15 11.14 4.60
N SER A 95 5.42 10.58 5.57
CA SER A 95 5.01 9.17 5.57
C SER A 95 4.22 8.80 4.31
N ARG A 96 3.35 9.67 3.83
CA ARG A 96 2.61 9.49 2.57
C ARG A 96 3.53 9.45 1.36
N ILE A 97 4.52 10.34 1.27
CA ILE A 97 5.53 10.34 0.19
C ILE A 97 6.32 9.03 0.21
N PHE A 98 6.69 8.54 1.39
CA PHE A 98 7.39 7.26 1.53
C PHE A 98 6.54 6.08 1.07
N ALA A 99 5.28 6.02 1.49
CA ALA A 99 4.35 4.99 1.03
C ALA A 99 4.19 5.00 -0.49
N GLN A 100 4.17 6.18 -1.13
CA GLN A 100 4.14 6.30 -2.59
C GLN A 100 5.44 5.81 -3.25
N VAL A 101 6.60 6.13 -2.68
CA VAL A 101 7.89 5.63 -3.21
C VAL A 101 7.96 4.11 -3.09
N LEU A 102 7.57 3.55 -1.96
CA LEU A 102 7.49 2.11 -1.75
C LEU A 102 6.51 1.45 -2.74
N ALA A 103 5.32 2.00 -2.89
CA ALA A 103 4.33 1.47 -3.82
C ALA A 103 4.80 1.52 -5.27
N ASN A 104 5.46 2.60 -5.70
CA ASN A 104 6.03 2.69 -7.03
C ASN A 104 7.13 1.64 -7.24
N ALA A 105 8.00 1.43 -6.27
CA ALA A 105 9.04 0.41 -6.35
C ALA A 105 8.48 -1.01 -6.36
N ALA A 106 7.39 -1.26 -5.61
CA ALA A 106 6.81 -2.59 -5.41
C ALA A 106 5.76 -2.97 -6.46
N LEU A 107 4.91 -2.01 -6.89
CA LEU A 107 3.64 -2.33 -7.55
C LEU A 107 3.61 -2.05 -9.06
N VAL A 108 4.67 -1.45 -9.63
CA VAL A 108 4.72 -1.08 -11.06
C VAL A 108 5.15 -2.24 -11.97
N HIS A 109 5.59 -3.36 -11.40
CA HIS A 109 6.07 -4.54 -12.15
C HIS A 109 4.94 -5.40 -12.71
N PRO A 110 5.19 -6.22 -13.77
CA PRO A 110 4.26 -7.27 -14.13
C PRO A 110 4.26 -8.36 -13.04
N TYR A 111 3.08 -8.87 -12.74
CA TYR A 111 2.89 -9.94 -11.76
C TYR A 111 2.60 -11.25 -12.48
N HIS A 112 3.63 -12.07 -12.65
CA HIS A 112 3.60 -13.27 -13.47
C HIS A 112 2.69 -14.37 -12.91
N ALA A 113 2.68 -14.53 -11.58
CA ALA A 113 1.82 -15.48 -10.90
C ALA A 113 0.33 -15.20 -11.10
N TYR A 114 -0.02 -13.92 -11.25
CA TYR A 114 -1.39 -13.43 -11.35
C TYR A 114 -1.83 -13.10 -12.79
N ASP A 115 -0.95 -13.30 -13.75
CA ASP A 115 -1.17 -12.92 -15.16
C ASP A 115 -1.57 -11.43 -15.33
N LEU A 116 -1.01 -10.57 -14.50
CA LEU A 116 -1.30 -9.14 -14.50
C LEU A 116 -0.18 -8.36 -15.17
N PRO A 117 -0.53 -7.43 -16.08
CA PRO A 117 0.46 -6.56 -16.70
C PRO A 117 1.05 -5.58 -15.71
N ALA A 118 2.20 -5.03 -16.05
CA ALA A 118 2.80 -3.94 -15.31
C ALA A 118 1.78 -2.81 -15.05
N GLN A 119 1.89 -2.16 -13.91
CA GLN A 119 1.00 -1.10 -13.43
C GLN A 119 -0.45 -1.51 -13.07
N ALA A 120 -0.89 -2.75 -13.32
CA ALA A 120 -2.27 -3.14 -13.00
C ALA A 120 -2.54 -3.04 -11.49
N ILE A 121 -1.65 -3.61 -10.67
CA ILE A 121 -1.73 -3.55 -9.20
C ILE A 121 -1.55 -2.11 -8.70
N TRP A 122 -0.55 -1.39 -9.21
CA TRP A 122 -0.34 0.01 -8.86
C TRP A 122 -1.59 0.87 -9.09
N ARG A 123 -2.20 0.75 -10.29
CA ARG A 123 -3.43 1.49 -10.61
C ARG A 123 -4.57 1.15 -9.65
N HIS A 124 -4.74 -0.14 -9.34
CA HIS A 124 -5.75 -0.57 -8.37
C HIS A 124 -5.48 0.03 -6.99
N SER A 125 -4.24 -0.01 -6.53
CA SER A 125 -3.83 0.53 -5.23
C SER A 125 -4.03 2.05 -5.13
N ILE A 126 -3.82 2.82 -6.20
CA ILE A 126 -4.14 4.26 -6.21
C ILE A 126 -5.64 4.50 -6.02
N PHE A 127 -6.50 3.74 -6.70
CA PHE A 127 -7.95 3.85 -6.50
C PHE A 127 -8.35 3.52 -5.06
N ALA A 128 -7.81 2.45 -4.51
CA ALA A 128 -8.07 2.06 -3.12
C ALA A 128 -7.56 3.12 -2.12
N ALA A 129 -6.39 3.69 -2.36
CA ALA A 129 -5.82 4.74 -1.54
C ALA A 129 -6.68 6.02 -1.52
N VAL A 130 -7.07 6.49 -2.69
CA VAL A 130 -7.93 7.68 -2.83
C VAL A 130 -9.30 7.43 -2.21
N GLY A 131 -9.90 6.25 -2.46
CA GLY A 131 -11.19 5.90 -1.90
C GLY A 131 -11.18 5.84 -0.37
N ALA A 132 -10.16 5.21 0.21
CA ALA A 132 -9.99 5.14 1.66
C ALA A 132 -9.76 6.54 2.27
N GLU A 133 -8.92 7.37 1.66
CA GLU A 133 -8.70 8.75 2.10
C GLU A 133 -9.97 9.59 2.05
N MET A 134 -10.75 9.48 0.98
CA MET A 134 -12.00 10.22 0.83
C MET A 134 -13.06 9.77 1.85
N ALA A 135 -13.12 8.47 2.15
CA ALA A 135 -13.98 7.93 3.20
C ALA A 135 -13.60 8.49 4.58
N ALA A 136 -12.33 8.36 4.96
CA ALA A 136 -11.81 8.88 6.22
C ALA A 136 -12.05 10.40 6.36
N ARG A 137 -11.89 11.17 5.27
CA ARG A 137 -12.19 12.60 5.26
C ARG A 137 -13.62 12.94 5.64
N ARG A 138 -14.61 12.12 5.24
CA ARG A 138 -16.03 12.36 5.55
C ARG A 138 -16.32 12.33 7.05
N LYS A 139 -15.57 11.53 7.80
CA LYS A 139 -15.77 11.34 9.24
C LYS A 139 -14.70 12.03 10.11
N GLY A 140 -13.76 12.75 9.50
CA GLY A 140 -12.68 13.40 10.25
C GLY A 140 -11.66 12.42 10.82
N GLU A 141 -11.55 11.23 10.22
CA GLU A 141 -10.62 10.17 10.59
C GLU A 141 -9.22 10.41 10.00
N ASP A 142 -8.24 9.57 10.35
CA ASP A 142 -6.87 9.69 9.85
C ASP A 142 -6.77 9.38 8.35
N ARG A 143 -6.80 10.46 7.56
CA ARG A 143 -6.73 10.43 6.10
C ARG A 143 -5.45 9.83 5.57
N SER A 144 -4.34 10.05 6.27
CA SER A 144 -3.04 9.58 5.79
C SER A 144 -2.85 8.10 6.03
N ALA A 145 -3.24 7.60 7.21
CA ALA A 145 -3.27 6.18 7.49
C ALA A 145 -4.21 5.46 6.51
N ALA A 146 -5.41 6.01 6.27
CA ALA A 146 -6.37 5.48 5.30
C ALA A 146 -5.79 5.40 3.88
N TYR A 147 -5.12 6.47 3.43
CA TYR A 147 -4.42 6.47 2.14
C TYR A 147 -3.35 5.38 2.07
N MET A 148 -2.52 5.26 3.12
CA MET A 148 -1.44 4.28 3.16
C MET A 148 -1.94 2.84 3.12
N VAL A 149 -2.97 2.49 3.89
CA VAL A 149 -3.52 1.12 3.83
C VAL A 149 -4.13 0.81 2.47
N GLY A 150 -4.84 1.76 1.86
CA GLY A 150 -5.36 1.61 0.50
C GLY A 150 -4.27 1.44 -0.54
N LEU A 151 -3.14 2.16 -0.41
CA LEU A 151 -2.03 2.08 -1.34
C LEU A 151 -1.24 0.77 -1.23
N LEU A 152 -1.07 0.25 -0.02
CA LEU A 152 -0.15 -0.84 0.29
C LEU A 152 -0.85 -2.20 0.49
N HIS A 153 -2.18 -2.28 0.43
CA HIS A 153 -2.93 -3.50 0.79
C HIS A 153 -2.58 -4.73 -0.06
N LEU A 154 -2.06 -4.56 -1.26
CA LEU A 154 -1.63 -5.66 -2.14
C LEU A 154 -0.11 -5.86 -2.21
N ILE A 155 0.67 -5.16 -1.36
CA ILE A 155 2.14 -5.21 -1.45
C ILE A 155 2.71 -6.61 -1.25
N GLY A 156 2.03 -7.47 -0.48
CA GLY A 156 2.46 -8.85 -0.25
C GLY A 156 2.42 -9.74 -1.48
N MET A 157 1.63 -9.38 -2.51
CA MET A 157 1.62 -10.09 -3.79
C MET A 157 3.01 -10.12 -4.45
N LEU A 158 3.84 -9.09 -4.21
CA LEU A 158 5.21 -9.05 -4.72
C LEU A 158 6.07 -10.17 -4.14
N VAL A 159 5.91 -10.50 -2.85
CA VAL A 159 6.62 -11.61 -2.21
C VAL A 159 6.20 -12.93 -2.83
N ILE A 160 4.91 -13.14 -2.99
CA ILE A 160 4.34 -14.36 -3.60
C ILE A 160 4.79 -14.51 -5.06
N ASP A 161 4.73 -13.46 -5.86
CA ASP A 161 5.19 -13.48 -7.25
C ASP A 161 6.67 -13.84 -7.34
N SER A 162 7.50 -13.32 -6.43
CA SER A 162 8.92 -13.66 -6.34
C SER A 162 9.17 -15.15 -6.02
N LEU A 163 8.31 -15.76 -5.21
CA LEU A 163 8.36 -17.20 -4.90
C LEU A 163 7.89 -18.02 -6.10
N TRP A 164 6.84 -17.56 -6.78
CA TRP A 164 6.28 -18.23 -7.95
C TRP A 164 7.27 -18.30 -9.11
N VAL A 165 7.93 -17.20 -9.43
CA VAL A 165 8.96 -17.13 -10.49
C VAL A 165 10.11 -18.11 -10.24
N LYS A 166 10.44 -18.39 -8.97
CA LYS A 166 11.47 -19.38 -8.60
C LYS A 166 11.02 -20.85 -8.72
N LYS A 167 9.75 -21.09 -9.02
CA LYS A 167 9.16 -22.43 -9.14
C LYS A 167 8.55 -22.65 -10.54
N PRO A 168 9.35 -22.88 -11.58
CA PRO A 168 8.88 -23.07 -12.95
C PRO A 168 7.81 -24.17 -13.04
N GLY A 169 6.77 -23.92 -13.84
CA GLY A 169 5.66 -24.88 -14.02
C GLY A 169 4.53 -24.75 -12.98
N SER A 170 4.61 -23.83 -12.03
CA SER A 170 3.49 -23.55 -11.14
C SER A 170 2.31 -22.96 -11.92
N PRO A 171 1.06 -23.35 -11.59
CA PRO A 171 -0.12 -22.79 -12.23
C PRO A 171 -0.25 -21.30 -11.88
N LYS A 172 -0.74 -20.52 -12.83
CA LYS A 172 -1.08 -19.13 -12.57
C LYS A 172 -2.31 -19.05 -11.68
N PHE A 173 -2.36 -18.03 -10.84
CA PHE A 173 -3.53 -17.74 -10.03
C PHE A 173 -4.63 -17.17 -10.94
N THR A 174 -5.78 -17.79 -10.91
CA THR A 174 -6.87 -17.43 -11.82
C THR A 174 -7.53 -16.14 -11.35
N LEU A 175 -7.73 -15.20 -12.27
CA LEU A 175 -8.56 -14.01 -12.05
C LEU A 175 -10.04 -14.43 -11.94
N VAL A 176 -10.43 -14.92 -10.77
CA VAL A 176 -11.83 -15.09 -10.43
C VAL A 176 -12.21 -13.93 -9.51
N ASN A 177 -13.15 -13.21 -9.87
CA ASN A 177 -13.93 -12.12 -9.27
C ASN A 177 -13.35 -11.23 -8.14
N PHE A 178 -12.40 -11.64 -7.25
CA PHE A 178 -11.92 -10.82 -6.12
C PHE A 178 -10.47 -11.13 -5.71
N ALA A 179 -9.75 -10.09 -5.24
CA ALA A 179 -8.43 -10.24 -4.62
C ALA A 179 -8.44 -11.20 -3.41
N GLN A 180 -9.56 -11.33 -2.71
CA GLN A 180 -9.76 -12.30 -1.63
C GLN A 180 -9.70 -13.75 -2.13
N GLU A 181 -10.14 -14.03 -3.36
CA GLU A 181 -10.06 -15.38 -3.94
C GLU A 181 -8.61 -15.77 -4.25
N TRP A 182 -7.75 -14.80 -4.54
CA TRP A 182 -6.32 -15.06 -4.68
C TRP A 182 -5.70 -15.59 -3.39
N SER A 183 -6.13 -15.12 -2.21
CA SER A 183 -5.65 -15.67 -0.93
C SER A 183 -5.84 -17.18 -0.85
N VAL A 184 -6.93 -17.71 -1.37
CA VAL A 184 -7.18 -19.16 -1.40
C VAL A 184 -6.16 -19.90 -2.27
N ASP A 185 -5.86 -19.37 -3.45
CA ASP A 185 -4.90 -20.00 -4.36
C ASP A 185 -3.45 -19.79 -3.89
N GLU A 186 -3.14 -18.66 -3.29
CA GLU A 186 -1.86 -18.36 -2.67
C GLU A 186 -1.58 -19.33 -1.50
N ILE A 187 -2.56 -19.55 -0.62
CA ILE A 187 -2.45 -20.53 0.47
C ILE A 187 -2.25 -21.94 -0.07
N LYS A 188 -2.95 -22.35 -1.13
CA LYS A 188 -2.72 -23.64 -1.79
C LYS A 188 -1.31 -23.75 -2.38
N PHE A 189 -0.78 -22.66 -2.92
CA PHE A 189 0.53 -22.63 -3.58
C PHE A 189 1.69 -22.64 -2.58
N CYS A 190 1.65 -21.77 -1.58
CA CYS A 190 2.77 -21.57 -0.64
C CYS A 190 2.37 -21.60 0.84
N GLY A 191 1.11 -21.86 1.17
CA GLY A 191 0.63 -21.96 2.57
C GLY A 191 0.34 -20.63 3.25
N ILE A 192 0.55 -19.49 2.57
CA ILE A 192 0.42 -18.13 3.12
C ILE A 192 -0.12 -17.22 2.03
N ASP A 193 -0.97 -16.28 2.42
CA ASP A 193 -1.58 -15.29 1.53
C ASP A 193 -0.84 -13.95 1.49
N HIS A 194 -1.21 -13.11 0.53
CA HIS A 194 -0.61 -11.79 0.37
C HIS A 194 -0.91 -10.82 1.53
N PRO A 195 -2.07 -10.82 2.23
CA PRO A 195 -2.25 -10.01 3.43
C PRO A 195 -1.20 -10.30 4.50
N THR A 196 -0.96 -11.57 4.77
CA THR A 196 0.04 -12.02 5.75
C THR A 196 1.46 -11.61 5.35
N PHE A 197 1.87 -11.85 4.10
CA PHE A 197 3.18 -11.40 3.61
C PHE A 197 3.29 -9.88 3.55
N GLY A 198 2.23 -9.18 3.18
CA GLY A 198 2.19 -7.71 3.14
C GLY A 198 2.37 -7.10 4.53
N ALA A 199 1.66 -7.61 5.51
CA ALA A 199 1.78 -7.19 6.90
C ALA A 199 3.21 -7.43 7.43
N GLU A 200 3.78 -8.59 7.18
CA GLU A 200 5.14 -8.90 7.61
C GLU A 200 6.19 -8.02 6.90
N LEU A 201 6.02 -7.78 5.60
CA LEU A 201 6.89 -6.88 4.83
C LEU A 201 6.87 -5.47 5.42
N LEU A 202 5.68 -4.93 5.70
CA LEU A 202 5.53 -3.59 6.29
C LEU A 202 6.06 -3.53 7.72
N ARG A 203 5.93 -4.60 8.51
CA ARG A 203 6.51 -4.69 9.85
C ARG A 203 8.05 -4.63 9.80
N GLN A 204 8.67 -5.36 8.88
CA GLN A 204 10.13 -5.30 8.70
C GLN A 204 10.61 -3.97 8.11
N LEU A 205 9.75 -3.23 7.44
CA LEU A 205 9.97 -1.86 6.98
C LEU A 205 9.54 -0.81 8.02
N THR A 206 9.21 -1.23 9.26
CA THR A 206 8.87 -0.36 10.41
C THR A 206 7.66 0.56 10.21
N PHE A 207 6.65 0.09 9.45
CA PHE A 207 5.38 0.81 9.37
C PHE A 207 4.59 0.72 10.69
N PRO A 208 3.72 1.73 11.00
CA PRO A 208 2.88 1.72 12.19
C PRO A 208 2.04 0.44 12.31
N GLU A 209 1.93 -0.11 13.52
CA GLU A 209 1.22 -1.39 13.75
C GLU A 209 -0.26 -1.32 13.35
N SER A 210 -0.91 -0.15 13.42
CA SER A 210 -2.27 0.04 12.92
C SER A 210 -2.37 -0.25 11.41
N ILE A 211 -1.41 0.21 10.61
CA ILE A 211 -1.32 -0.08 9.17
C ILE A 211 -1.09 -1.57 8.95
N VAL A 212 -0.10 -2.14 9.63
CA VAL A 212 0.27 -3.55 9.54
C VAL A 212 -0.92 -4.46 9.85
N LYS A 213 -1.61 -4.20 10.98
CA LYS A 213 -2.78 -4.96 11.41
C LYS A 213 -3.91 -4.88 10.38
N THR A 214 -4.25 -3.67 9.93
CA THR A 214 -5.34 -3.48 8.95
C THR A 214 -5.06 -4.23 7.64
N ILE A 215 -3.81 -4.28 7.20
CA ILE A 215 -3.44 -5.04 6.00
C ILE A 215 -3.49 -6.55 6.27
N ALA A 216 -3.07 -7.02 7.44
CA ALA A 216 -3.16 -8.44 7.81
C ALA A 216 -4.60 -8.96 7.81
N THR A 217 -5.54 -8.13 8.28
CA THR A 217 -6.96 -8.50 8.46
C THR A 217 -7.88 -7.87 7.40
N GLN A 218 -7.34 -7.51 6.26
CA GLN A 218 -8.08 -6.72 5.25
C GLN A 218 -9.31 -7.44 4.66
N TYR A 219 -9.42 -8.74 4.82
CA TYR A 219 -10.55 -9.55 4.34
C TYR A 219 -11.48 -10.01 5.45
N ASP A 220 -11.15 -9.71 6.69
CA ASP A 220 -12.04 -9.91 7.84
C ASP A 220 -13.13 -8.82 7.86
N ASP A 221 -14.13 -8.98 8.71
CA ASP A 221 -15.14 -7.95 8.95
C ASP A 221 -14.45 -6.69 9.51
N PRO A 222 -14.75 -5.50 8.95
CA PRO A 222 -14.09 -4.28 9.39
C PRO A 222 -14.39 -3.99 10.87
N ALA A 223 -13.33 -3.89 11.67
CA ALA A 223 -13.42 -3.75 13.13
C ALA A 223 -13.17 -2.34 13.66
N ASP A 224 -12.61 -1.45 12.81
CA ASP A 224 -12.24 -0.07 13.18
C ASP A 224 -12.36 0.88 11.98
N SER A 225 -12.16 2.18 12.25
CA SER A 225 -12.26 3.22 11.21
C SER A 225 -11.29 3.00 10.04
N LEU A 226 -10.11 2.47 10.30
CA LEU A 226 -9.10 2.26 9.26
C LEU A 226 -9.46 1.08 8.35
N SER A 227 -9.96 -0.02 8.93
CA SER A 227 -10.48 -1.17 8.17
C SER A 227 -11.74 -0.81 7.37
N ASN A 228 -12.65 0.01 7.95
CA ASN A 228 -13.79 0.56 7.23
C ASN A 228 -13.35 1.41 6.02
N ALA A 229 -12.38 2.30 6.21
CA ALA A 229 -11.86 3.14 5.13
C ALA A 229 -11.22 2.30 4.01
N LEU A 230 -10.41 1.30 4.37
CA LEU A 230 -9.82 0.36 3.41
C LEU A 230 -10.90 -0.41 2.64
N TYR A 231 -11.94 -0.85 3.32
CA TYR A 231 -13.07 -1.53 2.70
C TYR A 231 -13.71 -0.68 1.59
N VAL A 232 -14.02 0.60 1.88
CA VAL A 232 -14.55 1.56 0.90
C VAL A 232 -13.55 1.79 -0.24
N GLY A 233 -12.28 1.93 0.08
CA GLY A 233 -11.22 2.07 -0.92
C GLY A 233 -11.19 0.91 -1.91
N ARG A 234 -11.30 -0.32 -1.42
CA ARG A 234 -11.35 -1.54 -2.25
C ARG A 234 -12.61 -1.62 -3.13
N MET A 235 -13.75 -1.11 -2.62
CA MET A 235 -15.00 -1.02 -3.41
C MET A 235 -14.88 -0.09 -4.61
N SER A 236 -14.03 0.93 -4.55
CA SER A 236 -13.96 1.98 -5.57
C SER A 236 -13.51 1.47 -6.93
N ARG A 237 -12.89 0.29 -6.99
CA ARG A 237 -12.53 -0.38 -8.24
C ARG A 237 -12.71 -1.89 -8.15
N ALA A 238 -13.87 -2.34 -8.59
CA ALA A 238 -13.98 -3.68 -9.11
C ALA A 238 -13.12 -3.79 -10.38
N PHE A 239 -12.16 -4.73 -10.45
CA PHE A 239 -11.58 -5.14 -11.72
C PHE A 239 -12.73 -5.56 -12.63
N ARG A 240 -12.86 -4.95 -13.81
CA ARG A 240 -13.85 -5.22 -14.87
C ARG A 240 -15.00 -6.17 -14.48
N GLY A 241 -16.10 -5.61 -13.99
CA GLY A 241 -17.35 -6.38 -13.81
C GLY A 241 -17.49 -7.15 -12.50
N ILE A 242 -16.61 -6.95 -11.55
CA ILE A 242 -16.67 -7.58 -10.23
C ILE A 242 -17.67 -6.82 -9.37
N THR A 243 -18.78 -7.47 -9.07
CA THR A 243 -19.75 -7.00 -8.08
C THR A 243 -19.29 -7.47 -6.70
N LEU A 244 -18.93 -6.54 -5.82
CA LEU A 244 -18.72 -6.88 -4.41
C LEU A 244 -20.00 -7.53 -3.87
N LYS A 245 -19.86 -8.63 -3.12
CA LYS A 245 -20.99 -9.12 -2.32
C LYS A 245 -21.30 -8.07 -1.28
N ILE A 246 -22.46 -7.45 -1.41
CA ILE A 246 -22.92 -6.30 -0.63
C ILE A 246 -23.24 -6.69 0.83
N ASP A 247 -23.25 -7.98 1.16
CA ASP A 247 -23.79 -8.48 2.41
C ASP A 247 -23.07 -7.99 3.70
N HIS A 248 -21.80 -7.59 3.60
CA HIS A 248 -21.05 -6.97 4.72
C HIS A 248 -20.91 -5.45 4.58
N CYS A 249 -21.53 -4.88 3.55
CA CYS A 249 -21.38 -3.46 3.20
C CYS A 249 -22.25 -2.51 4.02
N GLN A 250 -23.34 -2.99 4.61
CA GLN A 250 -24.38 -2.11 5.14
C GLN A 250 -23.86 -1.24 6.27
N GLU A 251 -23.13 -1.84 7.22
CA GLU A 251 -22.57 -1.11 8.36
C GLU A 251 -21.54 -0.07 7.93
N VAL A 252 -20.67 -0.41 6.96
CA VAL A 252 -19.66 0.52 6.41
C VAL A 252 -20.32 1.63 5.62
N ILE A 253 -21.35 1.31 4.82
CA ILE A 253 -22.12 2.29 4.04
C ILE A 253 -22.83 3.27 4.99
N GLU A 254 -23.42 2.78 6.06
CA GLU A 254 -24.06 3.59 7.11
C GLU A 254 -23.01 4.44 7.87
N HIS A 255 -21.88 3.83 8.23
CA HIS A 255 -20.80 4.56 8.90
C HIS A 255 -20.38 5.80 8.12
N TYR A 256 -20.26 5.72 6.81
CA TYR A 256 -19.85 6.86 5.98
C TYR A 256 -21.02 7.68 5.39
N ASP A 257 -22.26 7.46 5.81
CA ASP A 257 -23.47 8.15 5.31
C ASP A 257 -23.63 8.03 3.80
N LEU A 258 -23.38 6.85 3.24
CA LEU A 258 -23.43 6.60 1.80
C LEU A 258 -24.77 6.02 1.34
N ASN A 259 -25.76 5.93 2.21
CA ASN A 259 -27.15 5.63 1.86
C ASN A 259 -27.87 6.92 1.39
N PRO A 260 -28.78 6.88 0.43
CA PRO A 260 -29.15 5.74 -0.42
C PRO A 260 -28.10 5.41 -1.47
N GLU A 261 -28.31 4.34 -2.25
CA GLU A 261 -27.38 3.86 -3.29
C GLU A 261 -26.90 4.95 -4.26
N SER A 262 -27.74 5.95 -4.54
CA SER A 262 -27.36 7.11 -5.36
C SER A 262 -26.19 7.91 -4.77
N LYS A 263 -26.12 8.03 -3.44
CA LYS A 263 -24.97 8.68 -2.77
C LYS A 263 -23.71 7.83 -2.90
N LEU A 264 -23.82 6.52 -2.76
CA LEU A 264 -22.70 5.59 -2.95
C LEU A 264 -22.19 5.69 -4.39
N GLN A 265 -23.06 5.66 -5.39
CA GLN A 265 -22.65 5.75 -6.79
C GLN A 265 -21.98 7.10 -7.12
N SER A 266 -22.52 8.20 -6.58
CA SER A 266 -21.86 9.51 -6.71
C SER A 266 -20.47 9.50 -6.08
N PHE A 267 -20.36 8.98 -4.87
CA PHE A 267 -19.10 8.91 -4.14
C PHE A 267 -18.05 8.05 -4.87
N LEU A 268 -18.45 6.90 -5.42
CA LEU A 268 -17.56 6.07 -6.24
C LEU A 268 -17.13 6.77 -7.53
N THR A 269 -17.97 7.63 -8.09
CA THR A 269 -17.63 8.45 -9.26
C THR A 269 -16.59 9.51 -8.89
N ASP A 270 -16.78 10.21 -7.78
CA ASP A 270 -15.83 11.21 -7.27
C ASP A 270 -14.45 10.57 -6.99
N ILE A 271 -14.42 9.36 -6.41
CA ILE A 271 -13.18 8.61 -6.21
C ILE A 271 -12.47 8.32 -7.53
N ARG A 272 -13.21 7.91 -8.56
CA ARG A 272 -12.63 7.60 -9.88
C ARG A 272 -11.98 8.84 -10.50
N GLU A 273 -12.64 9.97 -10.45
CA GLU A 273 -12.11 11.23 -10.99
C GLU A 273 -10.85 11.67 -10.24
N GLU A 274 -10.87 11.61 -8.90
CA GLU A 274 -9.74 11.99 -8.07
C GLU A 274 -8.54 11.05 -8.26
N ALA A 275 -8.78 9.74 -8.33
CA ALA A 275 -7.74 8.75 -8.60
C ALA A 275 -7.11 8.93 -9.99
N GLN A 276 -7.91 9.28 -11.01
CA GLN A 276 -7.38 9.58 -12.34
C GLN A 276 -6.49 10.83 -12.32
N ARG A 277 -6.88 11.88 -11.61
CA ARG A 277 -6.05 13.08 -11.41
C ARG A 277 -4.74 12.74 -10.69
N ALA A 278 -4.82 11.95 -9.63
CA ALA A 278 -3.62 11.51 -8.88
C ALA A 278 -2.64 10.71 -9.75
N MET A 279 -3.15 9.84 -10.64
CA MET A 279 -2.30 9.06 -11.58
C MET A 279 -1.66 9.91 -12.68
N GLN A 280 -2.26 11.02 -13.06
CA GLN A 280 -1.68 11.94 -14.05
C GLN A 280 -0.58 12.83 -13.43
N ALA A 281 -0.61 13.03 -12.12
CA ALA A 281 0.33 13.86 -11.37
C ALA A 281 1.54 13.06 -10.84
N ALA A 282 1.52 11.75 -10.89
CA ALA A 282 2.57 10.84 -10.38
C ALA A 282 3.57 10.44 -11.46
#